data_45fe8744b25b9a4735ea40ff17456e9c
#
_entry.id   45fe8744b25b9a4735ea40ff17456e9c
#
_cell.length_a   1.000
_cell.length_b   1.000
_cell.length_c   1.000
_cell.angle_alpha   90.00
_cell.angle_beta   90.00
_cell.angle_gamma   90.00
#
_symmetry.space_group_name_H-M   'P 1'
#
loop_
_entity.id
_entity.type
_entity.pdbx_description
1 polymer ?
#
loop_
_entity_poly.entity_id
_entity_poly.type
_entity_poly.pdbx_seq_one_letter_code
_entity_poly.pdbx_strand_id
1 'polypeptide(L)'
;MIFKKILRYLTVASLAILTIFLITSHKTKAEDTSKLLDSKAVQKIVKRGTLNVGVKQDVPNFGYYSAKTNSYEGMEVDLAKKIADELKVKVNYIPVTTQTREPLMDNGTIDLLIGTYTIND
;
A
#
# COMPACT_ATOMS: atom_id res chain seq x y z
N MET A 1 47.56 -32.26 -7.88
CA MET A 1 47.65 -30.79 -7.86
C MET A 1 46.57 -30.09 -8.67
N ILE A 2 46.15 -30.65 -9.79
CA ILE A 2 45.10 -30.11 -10.68
C ILE A 2 43.71 -30.19 -10.03
N PHE A 3 43.37 -31.27 -9.36
CA PHE A 3 42.06 -31.48 -8.71
C PHE A 3 41.73 -30.45 -7.63
N LYS A 4 42.72 -30.02 -6.83
CA LYS A 4 42.54 -28.97 -5.81
C LYS A 4 42.28 -27.58 -6.41
N LYS A 5 42.83 -27.30 -7.59
CA LYS A 5 42.57 -26.05 -8.34
C LYS A 5 41.17 -26.01 -8.91
N ILE A 6 40.72 -27.11 -9.53
CA ILE A 6 39.37 -27.24 -10.09
C ILE A 6 38.30 -27.11 -8.99
N LEU A 7 38.51 -27.75 -7.83
CA LEU A 7 37.59 -27.65 -6.69
C LEU A 7 37.46 -26.21 -6.17
N ARG A 8 38.55 -25.42 -6.15
CA ARG A 8 38.52 -23.99 -5.77
C ARG A 8 37.73 -23.11 -6.76
N TYR A 9 37.86 -23.39 -8.07
CA TYR A 9 37.10 -22.65 -9.09
C TYR A 9 35.59 -22.96 -9.05
N LEU A 10 35.21 -24.19 -8.75
CA LEU A 10 33.82 -24.62 -8.60
C LEU A 10 33.15 -23.95 -7.36
N THR A 11 33.88 -23.84 -6.25
CA THR A 11 33.32 -23.16 -5.04
C THR A 11 33.18 -21.66 -5.23
N VAL A 12 34.11 -20.99 -5.90
CA VAL A 12 34.04 -19.56 -6.20
C VAL A 12 32.93 -19.27 -7.20
N ALA A 13 32.75 -20.09 -8.22
CA ALA A 13 31.66 -19.94 -9.20
C ALA A 13 30.26 -20.13 -8.56
N SER A 14 30.14 -21.11 -7.65
CA SER A 14 28.89 -21.35 -6.90
C SER A 14 28.52 -20.17 -6.00
N LEU A 15 29.49 -19.55 -5.33
CA LEU A 15 29.26 -18.37 -4.48
C LEU A 15 28.86 -17.14 -5.31
N ALA A 16 29.45 -16.96 -6.49
CA ALA A 16 29.11 -15.85 -7.40
C ALA A 16 27.68 -15.96 -7.96
N ILE A 17 27.22 -17.16 -8.28
CA ILE A 17 25.85 -17.39 -8.77
C ILE A 17 24.83 -17.14 -7.66
N LEU A 18 25.13 -17.53 -6.41
CA LEU A 18 24.23 -17.30 -5.27
C LEU A 18 24.09 -15.82 -4.95
N THR A 19 25.15 -15.02 -5.06
CA THR A 19 25.11 -13.57 -4.84
C THR A 19 24.33 -12.83 -5.93
N ILE A 20 24.42 -13.26 -7.18
CA ILE A 20 23.65 -12.70 -8.31
C ILE A 20 22.16 -12.98 -8.14
N PHE A 21 21.79 -14.17 -7.65
CA PHE A 21 20.37 -14.52 -7.41
C PHE A 21 19.72 -13.71 -6.28
N LEU A 22 20.48 -13.34 -5.24
CA LEU A 22 19.98 -12.50 -4.14
C LEU A 22 19.80 -11.01 -4.54
N ILE A 23 20.57 -10.53 -5.50
CA ILE A 23 20.46 -9.14 -5.97
C ILE A 23 19.27 -8.95 -6.92
N THR A 24 18.90 -9.95 -7.70
CA THR A 24 17.74 -9.87 -8.61
C THR A 24 16.40 -9.90 -7.91
N SER A 25 16.28 -10.50 -6.72
CA SER A 25 15.02 -10.56 -5.96
C SER A 25 14.61 -9.25 -5.30
N HIS A 26 15.51 -8.27 -5.16
CA HIS A 26 15.21 -6.98 -4.51
C HIS A 26 14.86 -5.85 -5.47
N LYS A 27 15.13 -6.02 -6.77
CA LYS A 27 14.93 -4.95 -7.76
C LYS A 27 13.48 -4.71 -8.15
N THR A 28 12.64 -5.75 -8.16
CA THR A 28 11.26 -5.67 -8.63
C THR A 28 10.35 -4.86 -7.71
N LYS A 29 10.57 -4.92 -6.39
CA LYS A 29 9.73 -4.19 -5.41
C LYS A 29 10.06 -2.70 -5.31
N ALA A 30 11.32 -2.33 -5.53
CA ALA A 30 11.77 -0.93 -5.46
C ALA A 30 11.35 -0.11 -6.69
N GLU A 31 11.30 -0.72 -7.86
CA GLU A 31 10.95 -0.04 -9.12
C GLU A 31 9.46 0.29 -9.19
N ASP A 32 8.61 -0.59 -8.69
CA ASP A 32 7.16 -0.39 -8.65
C ASP A 32 6.75 0.68 -7.62
N THR A 33 7.43 0.74 -6.48
CA THR A 33 7.19 1.75 -5.44
C THR A 33 7.67 3.15 -5.88
N SER A 34 8.78 3.26 -6.62
CA SER A 34 9.26 4.55 -7.12
C SER A 34 8.29 5.17 -8.12
N LYS A 35 7.69 4.37 -8.99
CA LYS A 35 6.71 4.80 -9.98
C LYS A 35 5.40 5.29 -9.35
N LEU A 36 4.98 4.69 -8.23
CA LEU A 36 3.83 5.16 -7.46
C LEU A 36 4.10 6.54 -6.82
N LEU A 37 5.30 6.75 -6.28
CA LEU A 37 5.71 8.02 -5.67
C LEU A 37 5.87 9.15 -6.70
N ASP A 38 6.06 8.83 -7.98
CA ASP A 38 6.12 9.81 -9.08
C ASP A 38 4.72 10.34 -9.48
N SER A 39 3.65 9.69 -9.03
CA SER A 39 2.29 10.17 -9.27
C SER A 39 2.04 11.53 -8.60
N LYS A 40 1.56 12.51 -9.37
CA LYS A 40 1.20 13.84 -8.84
C LYS A 40 0.18 13.76 -7.71
N ALA A 41 -0.75 12.80 -7.77
CA ALA A 41 -1.74 12.58 -6.72
C ALA A 41 -1.08 12.13 -5.41
N VAL A 42 -0.18 11.15 -5.48
CA VAL A 42 0.57 10.67 -4.32
C VAL A 42 1.47 11.75 -3.74
N GLN A 43 2.19 12.50 -4.58
CA GLN A 43 3.01 13.63 -4.14
C GLN A 43 2.20 14.70 -3.39
N LYS A 44 0.98 15.00 -3.85
CA LYS A 44 0.06 15.92 -3.17
C LYS A 44 -0.31 15.42 -1.77
N ILE A 45 -0.62 14.13 -1.63
CA ILE A 45 -0.95 13.49 -0.35
C ILE A 45 0.24 13.53 0.60
N VAL A 46 1.42 13.13 0.13
CA VAL A 46 2.66 13.11 0.92
C VAL A 46 3.03 14.52 1.37
N LYS A 47 2.94 15.53 0.49
CA LYS A 47 3.20 16.94 0.82
C LYS A 47 2.23 17.47 1.87
N ARG A 48 0.95 17.08 1.81
CA ARG A 48 -0.07 17.45 2.79
C ARG A 48 0.11 16.72 4.12
N GLY A 49 0.77 15.55 4.12
CA GLY A 49 1.00 14.73 5.30
C GLY A 49 -0.24 13.97 5.79
N THR A 50 -1.30 13.90 4.98
CA THR A 50 -2.57 13.27 5.34
C THR A 50 -3.21 12.62 4.13
N LEU A 51 -3.68 11.38 4.29
CA LEU A 51 -4.49 10.63 3.34
C LEU A 51 -5.95 10.71 3.78
N ASN A 52 -6.81 11.34 2.98
CA ASN A 52 -8.24 11.39 3.22
C ASN A 52 -8.90 10.15 2.60
N VAL A 53 -9.48 9.30 3.43
CA VAL A 53 -10.07 8.03 2.99
C VAL A 53 -11.56 8.03 3.26
N GLY A 54 -12.34 7.86 2.19
CA GLY A 54 -13.77 7.59 2.28
C GLY A 54 -14.01 6.16 2.74
N VAL A 55 -14.68 5.99 3.87
CA VAL A 55 -15.01 4.67 4.45
C VAL A 55 -16.47 4.59 4.83
N LYS A 56 -17.03 3.39 4.80
CA LYS A 56 -18.35 3.14 5.38
C LYS A 56 -18.25 3.21 6.91
N GLN A 57 -19.35 3.54 7.57
CA GLN A 57 -19.43 3.57 9.02
C GLN A 57 -20.48 2.62 9.60
N ASP A 58 -21.18 1.91 8.76
CA ASP A 58 -22.37 1.10 9.06
C ASP A 58 -22.24 -0.37 8.64
N VAL A 59 -21.03 -0.81 8.22
CA VAL A 59 -20.79 -2.20 7.79
C VAL A 59 -19.82 -2.88 8.76
N PRO A 60 -20.33 -3.65 9.74
CA PRO A 60 -19.49 -4.38 10.70
C PRO A 60 -18.45 -5.26 10.03
N ASN A 61 -17.24 -5.34 10.59
CA ASN A 61 -16.06 -6.05 10.09
C ASN A 61 -15.40 -5.45 8.83
N PHE A 62 -16.06 -4.55 8.11
CA PHE A 62 -15.52 -3.89 6.91
C PHE A 62 -15.17 -2.44 7.22
N GLY A 63 -16.16 -1.55 7.26
CA GLY A 63 -16.03 -0.16 7.64
C GLY A 63 -17.13 0.19 8.65
N TYR A 64 -16.78 0.28 9.89
CA TYR A 64 -17.71 0.47 11.01
C TYR A 64 -17.19 1.55 11.97
N TYR A 65 -18.05 2.45 12.38
CA TYR A 65 -17.74 3.40 13.45
C TYR A 65 -18.28 2.90 14.79
N SER A 66 -17.38 2.61 15.69
CA SER A 66 -17.70 2.14 17.04
C SER A 66 -17.86 3.33 17.99
N ALA A 67 -19.07 3.60 18.42
CA ALA A 67 -19.34 4.63 19.45
C ALA A 67 -18.72 4.26 20.82
N LYS A 68 -18.47 2.96 21.06
CA LYS A 68 -17.86 2.47 22.29
C LYS A 68 -16.38 2.84 22.40
N THR A 69 -15.63 2.71 21.28
CA THR A 69 -14.20 3.02 21.21
C THR A 69 -13.93 4.39 20.60
N ASN A 70 -14.96 5.06 20.10
CA ASN A 70 -14.90 6.35 19.38
C ASN A 70 -13.90 6.27 18.21
N SER A 71 -13.90 5.14 17.47
CA SER A 71 -12.97 4.90 16.38
C SER A 71 -13.62 4.12 15.23
N TYR A 72 -13.00 4.25 14.06
CA TYR A 72 -13.31 3.39 12.93
C TYR A 72 -12.62 2.04 13.09
N GLU A 73 -13.32 0.97 12.73
CA GLU A 73 -12.87 -0.42 12.86
C GLU A 73 -13.25 -1.23 11.61
N GLY A 74 -12.46 -2.26 11.30
CA GLY A 74 -12.74 -3.21 10.22
C GLY A 74 -11.65 -3.28 9.16
N MET A 75 -11.79 -4.27 8.28
CA MET A 75 -10.78 -4.61 7.27
C MET A 75 -10.45 -3.44 6.32
N GLU A 76 -11.46 -2.66 5.93
CA GLU A 76 -11.29 -1.49 5.06
C GLU A 76 -10.50 -0.37 5.77
N VAL A 77 -10.73 -0.21 7.06
CA VAL A 77 -10.04 0.75 7.94
C VAL A 77 -8.57 0.35 8.13
N ASP A 78 -8.32 -0.94 8.37
CA ASP A 78 -6.97 -1.48 8.51
C ASP A 78 -6.18 -1.37 7.20
N LEU A 79 -6.83 -1.59 6.05
CA LEU A 79 -6.22 -1.41 4.74
C LEU A 79 -5.84 0.05 4.49
N ALA A 80 -6.75 0.99 4.81
CA ALA A 80 -6.49 2.43 4.69
C ALA A 80 -5.29 2.85 5.55
N LYS A 81 -5.23 2.34 6.79
CA LYS A 81 -4.12 2.58 7.69
C LYS A 81 -2.80 2.07 7.13
N LYS A 82 -2.77 0.85 6.60
CA LYS A 82 -1.58 0.29 5.95
C LYS A 82 -1.08 1.16 4.80
N ILE A 83 -1.98 1.64 3.95
CA ILE A 83 -1.62 2.52 2.82
C ILE A 83 -1.03 3.83 3.34
N ALA A 84 -1.62 4.44 4.36
CA ALA A 84 -1.11 5.67 4.96
C ALA A 84 0.26 5.47 5.62
N ASP A 85 0.47 4.36 6.31
CA ASP A 85 1.74 3.99 6.94
C ASP A 85 2.86 3.82 5.87
N GLU A 86 2.57 3.18 4.73
CA GLU A 86 3.51 3.04 3.59
C GLU A 86 3.87 4.42 2.98
N LEU A 87 2.91 5.32 2.89
CA LEU A 87 3.13 6.70 2.43
C LEU A 87 3.74 7.60 3.51
N LYS A 88 3.89 7.13 4.73
CA LYS A 88 4.37 7.88 5.91
C LYS A 88 3.54 9.12 6.20
N VAL A 89 2.22 9.02 6.05
CA VAL A 89 1.27 10.09 6.31
C VAL A 89 0.22 9.66 7.34
N LYS A 90 -0.51 10.61 7.90
CA LYS A 90 -1.65 10.32 8.76
C LYS A 90 -2.86 9.92 7.92
N VAL A 91 -3.72 9.06 8.45
CA VAL A 91 -5.02 8.76 7.84
C VAL A 91 -6.09 9.66 8.46
N ASN A 92 -6.98 10.16 7.60
CA ASN A 92 -8.20 10.86 7.99
C ASN A 92 -9.40 10.13 7.38
N TYR A 93 -10.22 9.53 8.22
CA TYR A 93 -11.41 8.81 7.78
C TYR A 93 -12.58 9.74 7.59
N ILE A 94 -13.20 9.69 6.42
CA ILE A 94 -14.37 10.50 6.04
C ILE A 94 -15.52 9.54 5.78
N PRO A 95 -16.62 9.63 6.55
CA PRO A 95 -17.75 8.72 6.38
C PRO A 95 -18.42 8.98 5.03
N VAL A 96 -18.68 7.90 4.30
CA VAL A 96 -19.37 7.95 3.01
C VAL A 96 -20.59 7.03 2.99
N THR A 97 -21.56 7.42 2.19
CA THR A 97 -22.71 6.60 1.81
C THR A 97 -22.59 6.19 0.34
N THR A 98 -23.49 5.34 -0.13
CA THR A 98 -23.58 4.99 -1.56
C THR A 98 -23.81 6.23 -2.44
N GLN A 99 -24.53 7.23 -1.94
CA GLN A 99 -24.86 8.45 -2.67
C GLN A 99 -23.75 9.51 -2.63
N THR A 100 -22.96 9.54 -1.55
CA THR A 100 -21.97 10.61 -1.34
C THR A 100 -20.55 10.24 -1.76
N ARG A 101 -20.23 8.96 -1.86
CA ARG A 101 -18.87 8.48 -2.12
C ARG A 101 -18.25 8.99 -3.44
N GLU A 102 -19.03 8.96 -4.53
CA GLU A 102 -18.57 9.43 -5.84
C GLU A 102 -18.41 10.95 -5.88
N PRO A 103 -19.41 11.77 -5.49
CA PRO A 103 -19.22 13.22 -5.40
C PRO A 103 -18.06 13.67 -4.53
N LEU A 104 -17.77 12.99 -3.42
CA LEU A 104 -16.63 13.33 -2.55
C LEU A 104 -15.29 12.95 -3.17
N MET A 105 -15.23 11.93 -4.00
CA MET A 105 -14.06 11.59 -4.80
C MET A 105 -13.85 12.63 -5.91
N ASP A 106 -14.87 12.94 -6.67
CA ASP A 106 -14.81 13.84 -7.83
C ASP A 106 -14.39 15.26 -7.44
N ASN A 107 -14.87 15.76 -6.30
CA ASN A 107 -14.51 17.09 -5.81
C ASN A 107 -13.19 17.13 -5.03
N GLY A 108 -12.51 15.97 -4.86
CA GLY A 108 -11.22 15.87 -4.19
C GLY A 108 -11.27 15.99 -2.66
N THR A 109 -12.45 15.86 -2.03
CA THR A 109 -12.57 15.79 -0.56
C THR A 109 -11.92 14.53 -0.01
N ILE A 110 -12.06 13.41 -0.70
CA ILE A 110 -11.36 12.16 -0.42
C ILE A 110 -10.33 11.86 -1.51
N ASP A 111 -9.23 11.28 -1.13
CA ASP A 111 -8.14 10.86 -2.03
C ASP A 111 -8.27 9.39 -2.42
N LEU A 112 -8.89 8.60 -1.56
CA LEU A 112 -9.06 7.16 -1.69
C LEU A 112 -10.43 6.77 -1.17
N LEU A 113 -11.11 5.91 -1.91
CA LEU A 113 -12.37 5.31 -1.49
C LEU A 113 -12.16 3.83 -1.23
N ILE A 114 -12.46 3.39 0.00
CA ILE A 114 -12.50 1.97 0.38
C ILE A 114 -13.85 1.76 1.07
N GLY A 115 -14.79 1.15 0.39
CA GLY A 115 -16.14 1.07 0.95
C GLY A 115 -17.06 0.15 0.16
N THR A 116 -16.99 -1.18 0.38
CA THR A 116 -17.92 -2.20 -0.16
C THR A 116 -18.45 -1.87 -1.56
N TYR A 117 -17.53 -1.60 -2.50
CA TYR A 117 -17.86 -1.21 -3.86
C TYR A 117 -18.02 -2.46 -4.73
N THR A 118 -19.17 -2.61 -5.38
CA THR A 118 -19.40 -3.68 -6.35
C THR A 118 -19.13 -3.16 -7.75
N ILE A 119 -18.32 -3.85 -8.52
CA ILE A 119 -18.13 -3.58 -9.94
C ILE A 119 -19.34 -4.17 -10.66
N ASN A 120 -20.13 -3.32 -11.31
CA ASN A 120 -21.21 -3.74 -12.18
C ASN A 120 -20.78 -3.47 -13.62
N ASP A 121 -21.12 -4.42 -14.50
CA ASP A 121 -20.92 -4.29 -15.95
C ASP A 121 -21.90 -3.28 -16.55
#